data_2972b33202b292700f447378b5b9ad09
#
_entry.id   2972b33202b292700f447378b5b9ad09
#
_cell.length_a   1.000
_cell.length_b   1.000
_cell.length_c   1.000
_cell.angle_alpha   90.00
_cell.angle_beta   90.00
_cell.angle_gamma   90.00
#
_symmetry.space_group_name_H-M   'P 1'
#
loop_
_entity.id
_entity.type
_entity.pdbx_description
1 polymer ?
#
loop_
_entity_poly.entity_id
_entity_poly.type
_entity_poly.pdbx_seq_one_letter_code
_entity_poly.pdbx_strand_id
1 'polypeptide(L)'
;MSKRICVVSDIQWPYHDRRAVKAVIQYIHDTAPDEVVLIGDCLDFPQPARWSKDTRSEFEGSIYNDVKGFQEKVLAVLRDGYDGPIGMHEGNHDLRPRAYLEKYSPALAGTNAFNIEVLCDFEQFDITLLPTFYDIAPGWVSTHGHLGGISLNRIAGNTAMGAARKFNKSVVMGHTHRLGIISETRGYGGKVTSQLTGMEVGNLMDMTLAHYLKSGTANWQQGFGLLTVDGQHVKPEIVEIKKGRFSVDGEVWEV
;
A
#
# COMPACT_ATOMS: atom_id res chain seq x y z
N MET A 1 -2.79 18.55 -19.40
CA MET A 1 -2.80 17.09 -19.58
C MET A 1 -3.19 16.50 -18.24
N SER A 2 -3.98 15.44 -18.21
CA SER A 2 -4.34 14.72 -16.99
C SER A 2 -3.12 13.94 -16.50
N LYS A 3 -2.96 13.83 -15.16
CA LYS A 3 -1.94 13.02 -14.49
C LYS A 3 -2.56 11.71 -14.05
N ARG A 4 -1.88 10.57 -14.28
CA ARG A 4 -2.28 9.25 -13.76
C ARG A 4 -1.34 8.81 -12.66
N ILE A 5 -1.90 8.45 -11.51
CA ILE A 5 -1.15 7.94 -10.36
C ILE A 5 -1.57 6.48 -10.12
N CYS A 6 -0.61 5.56 -10.08
CA CYS A 6 -0.84 4.17 -9.73
C CYS A 6 -0.52 3.95 -8.25
N VAL A 7 -1.47 3.40 -7.49
CA VAL A 7 -1.35 3.19 -6.04
C VAL A 7 -1.37 1.70 -5.74
N VAL A 8 -0.27 1.16 -5.25
CA VAL A 8 -0.08 -0.26 -4.93
C VAL A 8 0.08 -0.43 -3.42
N SER A 9 -0.55 -1.42 -2.81
CA SER A 9 -0.56 -1.63 -1.37
C SER A 9 -0.28 -3.07 -0.98
N ASP A 10 0.20 -3.24 0.25
CA ASP A 10 0.18 -4.53 0.96
C ASP A 10 0.76 -5.66 0.10
N ILE A 11 1.98 -5.45 -0.42
CA ILE A 11 2.72 -6.49 -1.16
C ILE A 11 3.08 -7.62 -0.20
N GLN A 12 3.42 -7.29 1.06
CA GLN A 12 3.70 -8.25 2.14
C GLN A 12 4.82 -9.23 1.80
N TRP A 13 5.91 -8.74 1.17
CA TRP A 13 7.07 -9.58 0.89
C TRP A 13 7.60 -10.25 2.17
N PRO A 14 7.86 -11.59 2.22
CA PRO A 14 7.91 -12.54 1.09
C PRO A 14 6.58 -13.27 0.79
N TYR A 15 5.46 -12.88 1.42
CA TYR A 15 4.15 -13.54 1.29
C TYR A 15 3.27 -13.01 0.15
N HIS A 16 3.88 -12.29 -0.80
CA HIS A 16 3.20 -11.71 -1.96
C HIS A 16 2.77 -12.79 -2.99
N ASP A 17 1.74 -12.52 -3.74
CA ASP A 17 1.43 -13.26 -4.96
C ASP A 17 2.38 -12.82 -6.08
N ARG A 18 3.33 -13.70 -6.42
CA ARG A 18 4.40 -13.41 -7.39
C ARG A 18 3.87 -13.03 -8.76
N ARG A 19 2.75 -13.64 -9.17
CA ARG A 19 2.16 -13.37 -10.49
C ARG A 19 1.45 -12.04 -10.49
N ALA A 20 0.68 -11.74 -9.43
CA ALA A 20 0.00 -10.47 -9.29
C ALA A 20 1.00 -9.30 -9.24
N VAL A 21 2.07 -9.40 -8.44
CA VAL A 21 3.12 -8.36 -8.39
C VAL A 21 3.78 -8.18 -9.76
N LYS A 22 4.14 -9.27 -10.44
CA LYS A 22 4.74 -9.21 -11.79
C LYS A 22 3.81 -8.54 -12.79
N ALA A 23 2.52 -8.88 -12.79
CA ALA A 23 1.54 -8.32 -13.72
C ALA A 23 1.28 -6.82 -13.44
N VAL A 24 1.23 -6.40 -12.18
CA VAL A 24 1.10 -4.97 -11.82
C VAL A 24 2.35 -4.18 -12.22
N ILE A 25 3.56 -4.72 -12.02
CA ILE A 25 4.79 -4.08 -12.50
C ILE A 25 4.77 -3.98 -14.04
N GLN A 26 4.35 -5.02 -14.75
CA GLN A 26 4.23 -4.99 -16.21
C GLN A 26 3.22 -3.90 -16.65
N TYR A 27 2.07 -3.79 -15.97
CA TYR A 27 1.11 -2.71 -16.21
C TYR A 27 1.76 -1.32 -16.06
N ILE A 28 2.56 -1.13 -15.00
CA ILE A 28 3.26 0.14 -14.76
C ILE A 28 4.26 0.42 -15.90
N HIS A 29 5.00 -0.58 -16.38
CA HIS A 29 5.92 -0.44 -17.52
C HIS A 29 5.18 -0.10 -18.82
N ASP A 30 4.08 -0.81 -19.11
CA ASP A 30 3.33 -0.64 -20.35
C ASP A 30 2.63 0.73 -20.43
N THR A 31 2.17 1.25 -19.29
CA THR A 31 1.35 2.47 -19.24
C THR A 31 2.09 3.72 -18.79
N ALA A 32 3.28 3.55 -18.17
CA ALA A 32 4.12 4.61 -17.65
C ALA A 32 3.31 5.72 -16.93
N PRO A 33 2.63 5.41 -15.80
CA PRO A 33 1.86 6.41 -15.07
C PRO A 33 2.76 7.58 -14.63
N ASP A 34 2.19 8.77 -14.43
CA ASP A 34 2.95 9.94 -14.02
C ASP A 34 3.57 9.82 -12.63
N GLU A 35 3.03 8.93 -11.78
CA GLU A 35 3.54 8.65 -10.44
C GLU A 35 3.11 7.25 -9.99
N VAL A 36 3.97 6.55 -9.26
CA VAL A 36 3.66 5.31 -8.53
C VAL A 36 3.77 5.57 -7.04
N VAL A 37 2.74 5.18 -6.29
CA VAL A 37 2.74 5.26 -4.82
C VAL A 37 2.59 3.85 -4.24
N LEU A 38 3.64 3.38 -3.56
CA LEU A 38 3.60 2.19 -2.72
C LEU A 38 3.04 2.60 -1.35
N ILE A 39 1.81 2.21 -1.05
CA ILE A 39 1.09 2.80 0.09
C ILE A 39 1.31 2.05 1.42
N GLY A 40 2.44 1.37 1.56
CA GLY A 40 2.92 0.71 2.78
C GLY A 40 2.64 -0.79 2.85
N ASP A 41 3.16 -1.42 3.90
CA ASP A 41 3.19 -2.87 4.11
C ASP A 41 3.76 -3.61 2.88
N CYS A 42 4.84 -3.04 2.34
CA CYS A 42 5.57 -3.65 1.23
C CYS A 42 6.33 -4.89 1.69
N LEU A 43 6.86 -4.88 2.91
CA LEU A 43 7.48 -6.05 3.56
C LEU A 43 6.64 -6.50 4.77
N ASP A 44 6.60 -7.82 5.00
CA ASP A 44 5.90 -8.36 6.18
C ASP A 44 6.78 -8.39 7.43
N PHE A 45 8.08 -8.63 7.28
CA PHE A 45 9.00 -8.78 8.39
C PHE A 45 8.45 -9.69 9.51
N PRO A 46 8.28 -10.99 9.24
CA PRO A 46 7.64 -11.90 10.20
C PRO A 46 8.48 -12.13 11.46
N GLN A 47 9.82 -12.04 11.39
CA GLN A 47 10.71 -12.35 12.52
C GLN A 47 10.52 -11.36 13.68
N PRO A 48 10.53 -10.02 13.48
CA PRO A 48 10.30 -9.06 14.55
C PRO A 48 8.82 -8.84 14.88
N ALA A 49 7.90 -9.62 14.31
CA ALA A 49 6.49 -9.50 14.63
C ALA A 49 6.21 -9.87 16.11
N ARG A 50 5.29 -9.16 16.75
CA ARG A 50 4.97 -9.37 18.18
C ARG A 50 4.51 -10.79 18.53
N TRP A 51 3.89 -11.49 17.56
CA TRP A 51 3.44 -12.88 17.74
C TRP A 51 4.50 -13.92 17.41
N SER A 52 5.60 -13.52 16.80
CA SER A 52 6.77 -14.37 16.59
C SER A 52 7.69 -14.40 17.81
N LYS A 53 7.52 -13.45 18.75
CA LYS A 53 8.33 -13.33 19.96
C LYS A 53 8.30 -14.61 20.78
N ASP A 54 9.50 -15.09 21.17
CA ASP A 54 9.73 -16.33 21.91
C ASP A 54 9.26 -17.62 21.19
N THR A 55 9.02 -17.53 19.88
CA THR A 55 8.71 -18.68 19.02
C THR A 55 9.86 -18.96 18.06
N ARG A 56 9.80 -20.13 17.38
CA ARG A 56 10.77 -20.49 16.35
C ARG A 56 10.86 -19.45 15.22
N SER A 57 9.74 -18.83 14.87
CA SER A 57 9.64 -17.82 13.81
C SER A 57 10.48 -16.57 14.08
N GLU A 58 10.76 -16.24 15.34
CA GLU A 58 11.62 -15.11 15.69
C GLU A 58 13.08 -15.34 15.25
N PHE A 59 13.50 -16.60 15.23
CA PHE A 59 14.90 -17.00 14.98
C PHE A 59 15.11 -17.61 13.59
N GLU A 60 14.05 -17.82 12.82
CA GLU A 60 14.13 -18.34 11.45
C GLU A 60 14.09 -17.23 10.42
N GLY A 61 14.97 -17.31 9.45
CA GLY A 61 15.07 -16.31 8.39
C GLY A 61 15.92 -15.09 8.79
N SER A 62 15.80 -14.04 8.01
CA SER A 62 16.55 -12.80 8.23
C SER A 62 15.83 -11.63 7.55
N ILE A 63 15.63 -10.54 8.27
CA ILE A 63 15.11 -9.29 7.71
C ILE A 63 15.97 -8.80 6.54
N TYR A 64 17.28 -9.02 6.56
CA TYR A 64 18.18 -8.62 5.48
C TYR A 64 17.99 -9.46 4.22
N ASN A 65 17.65 -10.76 4.36
CA ASN A 65 17.30 -11.59 3.20
C ASN A 65 15.96 -11.16 2.61
N ASP A 66 15.00 -10.80 3.44
CA ASP A 66 13.69 -10.29 2.99
C ASP A 66 13.86 -8.97 2.25
N VAL A 67 14.66 -8.04 2.81
CA VAL A 67 14.99 -6.76 2.17
C VAL A 67 15.71 -6.99 0.83
N LYS A 68 16.75 -7.81 0.80
CA LYS A 68 17.49 -8.11 -0.43
C LYS A 68 16.58 -8.71 -1.50
N GLY A 69 15.70 -9.65 -1.11
CA GLY A 69 14.74 -10.24 -2.03
C GLY A 69 13.76 -9.22 -2.58
N PHE A 70 13.25 -8.32 -1.74
CA PHE A 70 12.37 -7.23 -2.14
C PHE A 70 13.07 -6.24 -3.10
N GLN A 71 14.29 -5.83 -2.77
CA GLN A 71 15.11 -4.97 -3.63
C GLN A 71 15.32 -5.61 -5.02
N GLU A 72 15.79 -6.87 -5.08
CA GLU A 72 16.12 -7.54 -6.34
C GLU A 72 14.89 -7.91 -7.18
N LYS A 73 13.77 -8.28 -6.56
CA LYS A 73 12.61 -8.85 -7.25
C LYS A 73 11.44 -7.89 -7.43
N VAL A 74 11.44 -6.79 -6.68
CA VAL A 74 10.37 -5.78 -6.77
C VAL A 74 10.95 -4.44 -7.17
N LEU A 75 11.82 -3.83 -6.35
CA LEU A 75 12.26 -2.45 -6.59
C LEU A 75 13.12 -2.34 -7.85
N ALA A 76 14.11 -3.23 -8.02
CA ALA A 76 14.96 -3.22 -9.21
C ALA A 76 14.15 -3.52 -10.48
N VAL A 77 13.24 -4.49 -10.42
CA VAL A 77 12.39 -4.83 -11.57
C VAL A 77 11.45 -3.69 -11.91
N LEU A 78 10.83 -3.05 -10.91
CA LEU A 78 9.97 -1.89 -11.14
C LEU A 78 10.76 -0.75 -11.80
N ARG A 79 11.95 -0.46 -11.30
CA ARG A 79 12.78 0.65 -11.78
C ARG A 79 13.40 0.39 -13.16
N ASP A 80 13.65 -0.88 -13.53
CA ASP A 80 14.21 -1.26 -14.83
C ASP A 80 13.34 -0.82 -16.03
N GLY A 81 12.03 -0.73 -15.84
CA GLY A 81 11.09 -0.31 -16.89
C GLY A 81 10.26 0.94 -16.56
N TYR A 82 10.56 1.66 -15.47
CA TYR A 82 9.82 2.84 -15.07
C TYR A 82 10.73 3.94 -14.51
N ASP A 83 10.83 5.05 -15.24
CA ASP A 83 11.67 6.20 -14.88
C ASP A 83 10.91 7.30 -14.09
N GLY A 84 9.60 7.16 -13.92
CA GLY A 84 8.78 8.15 -13.23
C GLY A 84 8.99 8.16 -11.71
N PRO A 85 8.41 9.15 -11.00
CA PRO A 85 8.48 9.26 -9.54
C PRO A 85 7.87 8.06 -8.84
N ILE A 86 8.56 7.55 -7.82
CA ILE A 86 8.06 6.53 -6.90
C ILE A 86 8.07 7.09 -5.48
N GLY A 87 6.89 7.14 -4.85
CA GLY A 87 6.76 7.42 -3.42
C GLY A 87 6.40 6.16 -2.65
N MET A 88 6.88 6.03 -1.40
CA MET A 88 6.50 4.93 -0.53
C MET A 88 6.09 5.44 0.85
N HIS A 89 4.92 5.04 1.33
CA HIS A 89 4.52 5.17 2.73
C HIS A 89 5.11 4.02 3.55
N GLU A 90 5.48 4.31 4.79
CA GLU A 90 5.82 3.27 5.76
C GLU A 90 4.53 2.69 6.35
N GLY A 91 4.32 1.38 6.20
CA GLY A 91 3.21 0.66 6.81
C GLY A 91 3.55 0.12 8.20
N ASN A 92 2.58 -0.49 8.87
CA ASN A 92 2.81 -1.03 10.21
C ASN A 92 3.66 -2.31 10.22
N HIS A 93 3.74 -3.04 9.11
CA HIS A 93 4.65 -4.17 8.95
C HIS A 93 6.07 -3.68 8.64
N ASP A 94 6.21 -2.67 7.79
CA ASP A 94 7.50 -2.06 7.47
C ASP A 94 8.21 -1.51 8.73
N LEU A 95 7.42 -1.04 9.71
CA LEU A 95 7.89 -0.53 11.01
C LEU A 95 8.42 -1.62 11.97
N ARG A 96 8.12 -2.91 11.75
CA ARG A 96 8.40 -3.96 12.74
C ARG A 96 9.85 -4.05 13.18
N PRO A 97 10.87 -3.95 12.29
CA PRO A 97 12.28 -4.02 12.73
C PRO A 97 12.64 -2.90 13.71
N ARG A 98 12.22 -1.66 13.43
CA ARG A 98 12.47 -0.51 14.31
C ARG A 98 11.70 -0.62 15.62
N ALA A 99 10.43 -0.95 15.58
CA ALA A 99 9.59 -1.11 16.76
C ALA A 99 10.08 -2.26 17.67
N TYR A 100 10.61 -3.35 17.09
CA TYR A 100 11.22 -4.44 17.84
C TYR A 100 12.47 -3.95 18.58
N LEU A 101 13.33 -3.20 17.91
CA LEU A 101 14.54 -2.65 18.49
C LEU A 101 14.21 -1.69 19.65
N GLU A 102 13.28 -0.76 19.43
CA GLU A 102 12.81 0.18 20.45
C GLU A 102 12.28 -0.53 21.71
N LYS A 103 11.56 -1.61 21.51
CA LYS A 103 10.94 -2.35 22.62
C LYS A 103 11.90 -3.26 23.37
N TYR A 104 12.76 -4.00 22.66
CA TYR A 104 13.55 -5.09 23.23
C TYR A 104 15.06 -4.77 23.38
N SER A 105 15.52 -3.73 22.71
CA SER A 105 16.92 -3.27 22.76
C SER A 105 16.99 -1.74 22.71
N PRO A 106 16.31 -1.02 23.63
CA PRO A 106 16.16 0.44 23.56
C PRO A 106 17.49 1.20 23.56
N ALA A 107 18.54 0.63 24.13
CA ALA A 107 19.89 1.21 24.09
C ALA A 107 20.46 1.34 22.67
N LEU A 108 19.92 0.60 21.70
CA LEU A 108 20.32 0.63 20.28
C LEU A 108 19.31 1.38 19.41
N ALA A 109 18.19 1.83 19.96
CA ALA A 109 17.09 2.43 19.20
C ALA A 109 17.44 3.80 18.56
N GLY A 110 18.57 4.42 18.94
CA GLY A 110 19.06 5.66 18.32
C GLY A 110 19.65 5.49 16.90
N THR A 111 19.73 4.25 16.40
CA THR A 111 20.20 4.00 15.04
C THR A 111 19.07 4.21 14.01
N ASN A 112 19.42 4.71 12.82
CA ASN A 112 18.53 4.76 11.65
C ASN A 112 18.59 3.48 10.78
N ALA A 113 19.46 2.53 11.12
CA ALA A 113 19.73 1.33 10.31
C ALA A 113 18.48 0.46 10.06
N PHE A 114 17.45 0.59 10.89
CA PHE A 114 16.20 -0.16 10.78
C PHE A 114 15.03 0.69 10.25
N ASN A 115 15.29 1.90 9.81
CA ASN A 115 14.33 2.67 9.05
C ASN A 115 14.15 2.06 7.66
N ILE A 116 12.93 2.04 7.15
CA ILE A 116 12.63 1.37 5.88
C ILE A 116 13.39 1.97 4.69
N GLU A 117 13.57 3.28 4.67
CA GLU A 117 14.32 3.97 3.62
C GLU A 117 15.81 3.60 3.61
N VAL A 118 16.37 3.28 4.78
CA VAL A 118 17.76 2.83 4.92
C VAL A 118 17.87 1.34 4.60
N LEU A 119 16.98 0.51 5.16
CA LEU A 119 16.96 -0.93 4.90
C LEU A 119 16.81 -1.25 3.41
N CYS A 120 15.90 -0.57 2.74
CA CYS A 120 15.61 -0.82 1.33
C CYS A 120 16.44 0.02 0.35
N ASP A 121 17.37 0.85 0.86
CA ASP A 121 18.25 1.71 0.04
C ASP A 121 17.44 2.55 -0.97
N PHE A 122 16.55 3.39 -0.45
CA PHE A 122 15.65 4.20 -1.29
C PHE A 122 16.42 5.13 -2.22
N GLU A 123 17.63 5.56 -1.85
CA GLU A 123 18.50 6.38 -2.69
C GLU A 123 18.91 5.63 -3.96
N GLN A 124 19.28 4.35 -3.86
CA GLN A 124 19.65 3.50 -5.01
C GLN A 124 18.50 3.36 -6.02
N PHE A 125 17.26 3.32 -5.53
CA PHE A 125 16.07 3.12 -6.37
C PHE A 125 15.31 4.40 -6.67
N ASP A 126 15.85 5.58 -6.30
CA ASP A 126 15.18 6.88 -6.46
C ASP A 126 13.73 6.87 -5.94
N ILE A 127 13.55 6.38 -4.69
CA ILE A 127 12.27 6.32 -4.00
C ILE A 127 12.20 7.40 -2.93
N THR A 128 11.10 8.12 -2.90
CA THR A 128 10.83 9.13 -1.87
C THR A 128 10.03 8.51 -0.72
N LEU A 129 10.54 8.59 0.51
CA LEU A 129 9.74 8.27 1.70
C LEU A 129 8.66 9.34 1.87
N LEU A 130 7.41 8.94 1.78
CA LEU A 130 6.27 9.84 1.93
C LEU A 130 5.92 10.05 3.41
N PRO A 131 5.43 11.24 3.80
CA PRO A 131 4.93 11.47 5.15
C PRO A 131 3.70 10.59 5.42
N THR A 132 3.38 10.36 6.70
CA THR A 132 2.21 9.54 7.11
C THR A 132 0.92 9.93 6.40
N PHE A 133 0.73 11.22 6.15
CA PHE A 133 -0.38 11.79 5.36
C PHE A 133 0.22 12.65 4.25
N TYR A 134 0.02 12.21 3.02
CA TYR A 134 0.56 12.87 1.83
C TYR A 134 -0.59 13.41 0.96
N ASP A 135 -0.53 14.70 0.61
CA ASP A 135 -1.49 15.33 -0.32
C ASP A 135 -1.21 14.84 -1.75
N ILE A 136 -1.74 13.67 -2.11
CA ILE A 136 -1.47 12.96 -3.36
C ILE A 136 -2.11 13.63 -4.59
N ALA A 137 -3.23 14.31 -4.39
CA ALA A 137 -3.98 15.01 -5.45
C ALA A 137 -4.85 16.11 -4.83
N PRO A 138 -5.36 17.07 -5.60
CA PRO A 138 -6.24 18.12 -5.08
C PRO A 138 -7.43 17.55 -4.30
N GLY A 139 -7.52 17.89 -3.01
CA GLY A 139 -8.56 17.40 -2.11
C GLY A 139 -8.43 15.93 -1.67
N TRP A 140 -7.31 15.27 -1.98
CA TRP A 140 -7.04 13.88 -1.63
C TRP A 140 -5.79 13.72 -0.76
N VAL A 141 -5.88 12.83 0.21
CA VAL A 141 -4.77 12.40 1.06
C VAL A 141 -4.53 10.91 0.87
N SER A 142 -3.27 10.51 0.69
CA SER A 142 -2.84 9.12 0.81
C SER A 142 -2.24 8.84 2.19
N THR A 143 -2.46 7.65 2.69
CA THR A 143 -1.89 7.13 3.93
C THR A 143 -1.94 5.62 3.93
N HIS A 144 -1.02 4.94 4.63
CA HIS A 144 -1.20 3.50 4.80
C HIS A 144 -2.47 3.15 5.56
N GLY A 145 -2.82 3.91 6.61
CA GLY A 145 -4.10 3.76 7.32
C GLY A 145 -4.02 3.21 8.73
N HIS A 146 -2.83 2.85 9.23
CA HIS A 146 -2.63 2.34 10.59
C HIS A 146 -2.50 3.43 11.66
N LEU A 147 -2.31 4.68 11.25
CA LEU A 147 -2.13 5.85 12.12
C LEU A 147 -3.32 6.83 12.02
N GLY A 148 -3.23 7.95 12.74
CA GLY A 148 -4.24 9.02 12.69
C GLY A 148 -5.55 8.69 13.38
N GLY A 149 -5.63 7.62 14.16
CA GLY A 149 -6.86 7.19 14.84
C GLY A 149 -7.97 6.83 13.85
N ILE A 150 -7.61 6.20 12.74
CA ILE A 150 -8.53 5.65 11.75
C ILE A 150 -9.17 4.40 12.34
N SER A 151 -10.50 4.34 12.35
CA SER A 151 -11.25 3.20 12.86
C SER A 151 -11.52 2.20 11.74
N LEU A 152 -11.10 0.95 11.92
CA LEU A 152 -11.29 -0.11 10.93
C LEU A 152 -12.78 -0.47 10.78
N ASN A 153 -13.21 -0.71 9.55
CA ASN A 153 -14.54 -1.18 9.20
C ASN A 153 -14.45 -2.50 8.42
N ARG A 154 -15.47 -3.34 8.48
CA ARG A 154 -15.49 -4.64 7.80
C ARG A 154 -15.92 -4.56 6.33
N ILE A 155 -16.53 -3.45 5.92
CA ILE A 155 -17.02 -3.23 4.55
C ILE A 155 -15.91 -2.52 3.78
N ALA A 156 -15.56 -3.01 2.60
CA ALA A 156 -14.57 -2.41 1.72
C ALA A 156 -14.91 -0.95 1.37
N GLY A 157 -13.92 -0.08 1.42
CA GLY A 157 -14.07 1.38 1.23
C GLY A 157 -14.53 2.14 2.48
N ASN A 158 -15.14 1.49 3.47
CA ASN A 158 -15.70 2.18 4.63
C ASN A 158 -14.66 2.65 5.64
N THR A 159 -13.51 1.98 5.75
CA THR A 159 -12.40 2.49 6.57
C THR A 159 -11.88 3.80 6.01
N ALA A 160 -11.60 3.82 4.70
CA ALA A 160 -11.18 5.03 3.99
C ALA A 160 -12.25 6.13 4.05
N MET A 161 -13.53 5.80 3.92
CA MET A 161 -14.63 6.77 4.05
C MET A 161 -14.73 7.36 5.46
N GLY A 162 -14.51 6.55 6.50
CA GLY A 162 -14.41 7.01 7.88
C GLY A 162 -13.27 8.00 8.08
N ALA A 163 -12.10 7.72 7.50
CA ALA A 163 -10.95 8.63 7.49
C ALA A 163 -11.26 9.91 6.70
N ALA A 164 -11.91 9.81 5.53
CA ALA A 164 -12.28 10.96 4.71
C ALA A 164 -13.20 11.93 5.46
N ARG A 165 -14.18 11.40 6.20
CA ARG A 165 -15.05 12.21 7.07
C ARG A 165 -14.28 12.93 8.16
N LYS A 166 -13.29 12.24 8.77
CA LYS A 166 -12.45 12.77 9.86
C LYS A 166 -11.51 13.87 9.36
N PHE A 167 -10.91 13.68 8.20
CA PHE A 167 -9.93 14.62 7.63
C PHE A 167 -10.56 15.73 6.80
N ASN A 168 -11.85 15.61 6.47
CA ASN A 168 -12.56 16.49 5.54
C ASN A 168 -11.84 16.60 4.18
N LYS A 169 -11.23 15.50 3.73
CA LYS A 169 -10.58 15.28 2.43
C LYS A 169 -10.89 13.87 1.96
N SER A 170 -10.93 13.65 0.66
CA SER A 170 -10.97 12.28 0.12
C SER A 170 -9.70 11.53 0.52
N VAL A 171 -9.80 10.21 0.73
CA VAL A 171 -8.69 9.38 1.23
C VAL A 171 -8.50 8.17 0.35
N VAL A 172 -7.26 7.90 -0.05
CA VAL A 172 -6.79 6.62 -0.57
C VAL A 172 -5.88 5.94 0.44
N MET A 173 -6.12 4.66 0.71
CA MET A 173 -5.37 3.92 1.73
C MET A 173 -5.26 2.42 1.45
N GLY A 174 -4.27 1.79 2.12
CA GLY A 174 -4.05 0.34 2.18
C GLY A 174 -4.49 -0.27 3.52
N HIS A 175 -3.63 -1.12 4.11
CA HIS A 175 -3.74 -1.69 5.46
C HIS A 175 -4.86 -2.71 5.67
N THR A 176 -6.03 -2.48 5.09
CA THR A 176 -7.21 -3.34 5.31
C THR A 176 -7.23 -4.56 4.42
N HIS A 177 -6.37 -4.61 3.40
CA HIS A 177 -6.35 -5.60 2.32
C HIS A 177 -7.66 -5.66 1.51
N ARG A 178 -8.56 -4.67 1.70
CA ARG A 178 -9.85 -4.58 1.00
C ARG A 178 -9.75 -3.67 -0.21
N LEU A 179 -10.53 -3.98 -1.22
CA LEU A 179 -10.64 -3.20 -2.44
C LEU A 179 -12.04 -2.61 -2.53
N GLY A 180 -12.17 -1.28 -2.47
CA GLY A 180 -13.48 -0.66 -2.52
C GLY A 180 -13.45 0.86 -2.55
N ILE A 181 -14.46 1.46 -3.16
CA ILE A 181 -14.68 2.90 -3.21
C ILE A 181 -16.07 3.21 -2.65
N ILE A 182 -16.14 4.22 -1.78
CA ILE A 182 -17.39 4.76 -1.25
C ILE A 182 -17.33 6.27 -1.34
N SER A 183 -18.40 6.90 -1.84
CA SER A 183 -18.52 8.35 -1.92
C SER A 183 -19.69 8.85 -1.08
N GLU A 184 -19.55 10.04 -0.51
CA GLU A 184 -20.56 10.74 0.27
C GLU A 184 -20.69 12.18 -0.21
N THR A 185 -21.92 12.59 -0.51
CA THR A 185 -22.23 13.98 -0.85
C THR A 185 -22.95 14.65 0.32
N ARG A 186 -22.50 15.83 0.70
CA ARG A 186 -23.09 16.66 1.75
C ARG A 186 -23.61 17.95 1.16
N GLY A 187 -24.72 18.45 1.72
CA GLY A 187 -25.30 19.69 1.26
C GLY A 187 -26.67 19.95 1.90
N TYR A 188 -27.30 21.03 1.48
CA TYR A 188 -28.65 21.41 1.90
C TYR A 188 -29.36 22.18 0.80
N GLY A 189 -30.70 22.11 0.79
CA GLY A 189 -31.51 22.86 -0.19
C GLY A 189 -31.15 22.60 -1.67
N GLY A 190 -30.73 21.38 -1.99
CA GLY A 190 -30.29 21.02 -3.35
C GLY A 190 -28.88 21.51 -3.73
N LYS A 191 -28.15 22.17 -2.81
CA LYS A 191 -26.77 22.63 -3.02
C LYS A 191 -25.79 21.64 -2.43
N VAL A 192 -24.85 21.16 -3.23
CA VAL A 192 -23.72 20.34 -2.76
C VAL A 192 -22.68 21.27 -2.14
N THR A 193 -22.32 21.01 -0.86
CA THR A 193 -21.28 21.74 -0.14
C THR A 193 -19.94 21.00 -0.12
N SER A 194 -19.96 19.66 -0.12
CA SER A 194 -18.78 18.83 -0.25
C SER A 194 -19.13 17.45 -0.81
N GLN A 195 -18.14 16.85 -1.47
CA GLN A 195 -18.18 15.45 -1.86
C GLN A 195 -16.86 14.80 -1.43
N LEU A 196 -16.95 13.75 -0.67
CA LEU A 196 -15.80 13.01 -0.15
C LEU A 196 -15.82 11.58 -0.71
N THR A 197 -14.65 11.04 -0.96
CA THR A 197 -14.49 9.64 -1.39
C THR A 197 -13.46 8.95 -0.51
N GLY A 198 -13.81 7.75 -0.05
CA GLY A 198 -12.89 6.82 0.58
C GLY A 198 -12.57 5.68 -0.38
N MET A 199 -11.29 5.40 -0.58
CA MET A 199 -10.77 4.38 -1.48
C MET A 199 -9.78 3.49 -0.74
N GLU A 200 -10.08 2.20 -0.64
CA GLU A 200 -9.18 1.14 -0.18
C GLU A 200 -8.67 0.38 -1.42
N VAL A 201 -7.36 0.20 -1.55
CA VAL A 201 -6.72 -0.24 -2.81
C VAL A 201 -6.35 -1.73 -2.85
N GLY A 202 -6.85 -2.52 -1.91
CA GLY A 202 -6.64 -3.97 -1.90
C GLY A 202 -5.26 -4.36 -1.38
N ASN A 203 -4.75 -5.46 -1.93
CA ASN A 203 -3.44 -6.01 -1.59
C ASN A 203 -2.88 -6.84 -2.75
N LEU A 204 -1.59 -7.19 -2.68
CA LEU A 204 -0.93 -8.13 -3.60
C LEU A 204 -0.37 -9.37 -2.86
N MET A 205 -0.89 -9.66 -1.67
CA MET A 205 -0.51 -10.81 -0.86
C MET A 205 -1.14 -12.10 -1.37
N ASP A 206 -0.43 -13.20 -1.26
CA ASP A 206 -1.02 -14.54 -1.38
C ASP A 206 -1.72 -14.90 -0.07
N MET A 207 -3.05 -14.88 -0.05
CA MET A 207 -3.85 -15.18 1.14
C MET A 207 -3.57 -16.58 1.72
N THR A 208 -3.13 -17.54 0.88
CA THR A 208 -2.81 -18.90 1.35
C THR A 208 -1.59 -18.94 2.26
N LEU A 209 -0.72 -17.92 2.17
CA LEU A 209 0.46 -17.75 3.01
C LEU A 209 0.19 -16.97 4.31
N ALA A 210 -1.02 -16.45 4.49
CA ALA A 210 -1.43 -15.73 5.70
C ALA A 210 -1.72 -16.69 6.87
N HIS A 211 -0.68 -17.32 7.42
CA HIS A 211 -0.80 -18.34 8.47
C HIS A 211 -1.57 -17.87 9.71
N TYR A 212 -1.57 -16.57 10.02
CA TYR A 212 -2.32 -15.99 11.13
C TYR A 212 -3.85 -16.04 10.95
N LEU A 213 -4.35 -16.30 9.75
CA LEU A 213 -5.77 -16.53 9.50
C LEU A 213 -6.24 -17.93 9.99
N LYS A 214 -5.31 -18.84 10.37
CA LYS A 214 -5.62 -20.18 10.87
C LYS A 214 -6.63 -20.92 9.98
N SER A 215 -6.41 -20.94 8.68
CA SER A 215 -7.29 -21.51 7.64
C SER A 215 -8.65 -20.80 7.49
N GLY A 216 -8.84 -19.65 8.11
CA GLY A 216 -10.00 -18.78 7.87
C GLY A 216 -9.90 -18.05 6.55
N THR A 217 -11.02 -17.53 6.05
CA THR A 217 -11.06 -16.65 4.89
C THR A 217 -11.31 -15.22 5.36
N ALA A 218 -10.38 -14.32 5.03
CA ALA A 218 -10.56 -12.90 5.28
C ALA A 218 -11.36 -12.23 4.15
N ASN A 219 -12.00 -11.11 4.46
CA ASN A 219 -12.63 -10.25 3.45
C ASN A 219 -11.56 -9.37 2.80
N TRP A 220 -10.69 -9.98 2.00
CA TRP A 220 -9.60 -9.36 1.27
C TRP A 220 -9.78 -9.53 -0.23
N GLN A 221 -9.38 -8.53 -0.99
CA GLN A 221 -9.41 -8.57 -2.45
C GLN A 221 -8.06 -8.14 -2.99
N GLN A 222 -7.50 -8.92 -3.92
CA GLN A 222 -6.31 -8.52 -4.65
C GLN A 222 -6.64 -7.40 -5.63
N GLY A 223 -5.75 -6.44 -5.73
CA GLY A 223 -5.90 -5.33 -6.65
C GLY A 223 -5.00 -4.16 -6.32
N PHE A 224 -5.23 -3.08 -7.03
CA PHE A 224 -4.51 -1.82 -6.88
C PHE A 224 -5.45 -0.65 -7.24
N GLY A 225 -4.98 0.58 -7.07
CA GLY A 225 -5.76 1.78 -7.32
C GLY A 225 -5.17 2.67 -8.40
N LEU A 226 -6.03 3.42 -9.06
CA LEU A 226 -5.66 4.48 -10.00
C LEU A 226 -6.34 5.78 -9.62
N LEU A 227 -5.62 6.89 -9.70
CA LEU A 227 -6.18 8.23 -9.65
C LEU A 227 -5.85 8.94 -10.97
N THR A 228 -6.88 9.38 -11.69
CA THR A 228 -6.70 10.27 -12.85
C THR A 228 -7.03 11.70 -12.40
N VAL A 229 -6.05 12.58 -12.46
CA VAL A 229 -6.13 13.97 -11.98
C VAL A 229 -6.17 14.91 -13.16
N ASP A 230 -7.25 15.71 -13.28
CA ASP A 230 -7.39 16.76 -14.30
C ASP A 230 -7.75 18.08 -13.59
N GLY A 231 -6.77 18.93 -13.37
CA GLY A 231 -6.92 20.12 -12.55
C GLY A 231 -7.41 19.78 -11.14
N GLN A 232 -8.60 20.25 -10.77
CA GLN A 232 -9.23 19.94 -9.48
C GLN A 232 -10.09 18.66 -9.49
N HIS A 233 -10.28 18.06 -10.65
CA HIS A 233 -11.06 16.84 -10.79
C HIS A 233 -10.16 15.62 -10.60
N VAL A 234 -10.55 14.72 -9.68
CA VAL A 234 -9.86 13.45 -9.43
C VAL A 234 -10.84 12.30 -9.62
N LYS A 235 -10.57 11.44 -10.61
CA LYS A 235 -11.32 10.20 -10.84
C LYS A 235 -10.58 9.05 -10.14
N PRO A 236 -11.12 8.47 -9.05
CA PRO A 236 -10.59 7.27 -8.45
C PRO A 236 -11.10 6.03 -9.18
N GLU A 237 -10.26 5.00 -9.29
CA GLU A 237 -10.60 3.72 -9.88
C GLU A 237 -9.90 2.59 -9.12
N ILE A 238 -10.65 1.55 -8.75
CA ILE A 238 -10.09 0.30 -8.23
C ILE A 238 -9.94 -0.71 -9.36
N VAL A 239 -8.82 -1.41 -9.39
CA VAL A 239 -8.54 -2.47 -10.35
C VAL A 239 -8.46 -3.79 -9.61
N GLU A 240 -9.52 -4.61 -9.73
CA GLU A 240 -9.59 -5.93 -9.09
C GLU A 240 -8.78 -6.94 -9.90
N ILE A 241 -7.90 -7.68 -9.23
CA ILE A 241 -7.23 -8.86 -9.78
C ILE A 241 -8.08 -10.07 -9.42
N LYS A 242 -8.67 -10.71 -10.43
CA LYS A 242 -9.59 -11.83 -10.23
C LYS A 242 -9.46 -12.88 -11.31
N LYS A 243 -9.44 -14.15 -10.89
CA LYS A 243 -9.31 -15.28 -11.81
C LYS A 243 -8.11 -15.17 -12.76
N GLY A 244 -6.98 -14.71 -12.23
CA GLY A 244 -5.72 -14.63 -12.97
C GLY A 244 -5.65 -13.50 -14.01
N ARG A 245 -6.43 -12.42 -13.86
CA ARG A 245 -6.39 -11.25 -14.76
C ARG A 245 -6.98 -9.99 -14.13
N PHE A 246 -6.66 -8.85 -14.73
CA PHE A 246 -7.34 -7.57 -14.50
C PHE A 246 -7.47 -6.80 -15.83
N SER A 247 -8.27 -5.75 -15.84
CA SER A 247 -8.42 -4.90 -17.01
C SER A 247 -8.46 -3.42 -16.64
N VAL A 248 -7.85 -2.58 -17.47
CA VAL A 248 -7.88 -1.11 -17.36
C VAL A 248 -8.09 -0.54 -18.76
N ASP A 249 -8.98 0.43 -18.89
CA ASP A 249 -9.28 1.13 -20.16
C ASP A 249 -9.61 0.19 -21.34
N GLY A 250 -10.12 -1.01 -21.05
CA GLY A 250 -10.49 -2.02 -22.04
C GLY A 250 -9.36 -2.99 -22.43
N GLU A 251 -8.15 -2.77 -21.98
CA GLU A 251 -7.03 -3.71 -22.12
C GLU A 251 -6.99 -4.72 -20.97
N VAL A 252 -6.49 -5.92 -21.23
CA VAL A 252 -6.46 -7.03 -20.27
C VAL A 252 -5.01 -7.47 -20.02
N TRP A 253 -4.66 -7.61 -18.76
CA TRP A 253 -3.38 -8.17 -18.29
C TRP A 253 -3.64 -9.52 -17.62
N GLU A 254 -2.86 -10.53 -18.02
CA GLU A 254 -2.88 -11.86 -17.40
C GLU A 254 -1.93 -11.91 -16.18
N VAL A 255 -2.36 -12.65 -15.14
CA VAL A 255 -1.67 -12.77 -13.84
C VAL A 255 -1.17 -14.19 -13.61
#